data_ca5fbdae020a0b64379ae0320fff3265
#
_entry.id   ca5fbdae020a0b64379ae0320fff3265
#
_cell.length_a   1.000
_cell.length_b   1.000
_cell.length_c   1.000
_cell.angle_alpha   90.00
_cell.angle_beta   90.00
_cell.angle_gamma   90.00
#
_symmetry.space_group_name_H-M   'P 1'
#
loop_
_entity.id
_entity.type
_entity.pdbx_description
1 polymer ?
#
loop_
_entity_poly.entity_id
_entity_poly.type
_entity_poly.pdbx_seq_one_letter_code
_entity_poly.pdbx_strand_id
1 'polypeptide(L)'
;MAQRRATERLRRLLIILPWLMERGEVSVDEVAERFSVGVDDLIRDLELVSMCGLPPYVDEMIDVFIDEGMIFVGIPRLFTRPLRLSEVEAFELVAAGRAAMQLPGADLDGALARGLDKIAMGVGEDDTGLLVVAPTPAIVQ
;
A
#
# COMPACT_ATOMS: atom_id res chain seq x y z
N MET A 1 -11.64 13.79 -19.31
CA MET A 1 -10.92 12.57 -19.71
C MET A 1 -9.67 12.31 -18.87
N ALA A 2 -8.77 13.27 -18.69
CA ALA A 2 -7.56 13.08 -17.88
C ALA A 2 -7.85 12.73 -16.42
N GLN A 3 -8.82 13.40 -15.80
CA GLN A 3 -9.21 13.17 -14.40
C GLN A 3 -9.82 11.78 -14.18
N ARG A 4 -10.60 11.27 -15.13
CA ARG A 4 -11.17 9.92 -15.08
C ARG A 4 -10.08 8.85 -15.12
N ARG A 5 -9.07 9.03 -15.98
CA ARG A 5 -7.90 8.13 -16.09
C ARG A 5 -7.07 8.13 -14.80
N ALA A 6 -6.86 9.30 -14.20
CA ALA A 6 -6.15 9.42 -12.94
C ALA A 6 -6.89 8.70 -11.79
N THR A 7 -8.20 8.83 -11.72
CA THR A 7 -9.05 8.14 -10.73
C THR A 7 -8.97 6.62 -10.89
N GLU A 8 -9.03 6.13 -12.12
CA GLU A 8 -8.92 4.69 -12.41
C GLU A 8 -7.53 4.13 -12.04
N ARG A 9 -6.46 4.88 -12.35
CA ARG A 9 -5.09 4.52 -11.93
C ARG A 9 -4.98 4.43 -10.41
N LEU A 10 -5.50 5.44 -9.71
CA LEU A 10 -5.47 5.45 -8.25
C LEU A 10 -6.21 4.25 -7.67
N ARG A 11 -7.38 3.92 -8.20
CA ARG A 11 -8.14 2.75 -7.76
C ARG A 11 -7.35 1.46 -7.94
N ARG A 12 -6.73 1.28 -9.11
CA ARG A 12 -5.89 0.10 -9.37
C ARG A 12 -4.72 0.01 -8.39
N LEU A 13 -4.01 1.12 -8.18
CA LEU A 13 -2.86 1.16 -7.28
C LEU A 13 -3.25 0.88 -5.82
N LEU A 14 -4.37 1.39 -5.35
CA LEU A 14 -4.87 1.12 -4.00
C LEU A 14 -5.18 -0.36 -3.75
N ILE A 15 -5.49 -1.11 -4.81
CA ILE A 15 -5.75 -2.54 -4.73
C ILE A 15 -4.47 -3.35 -4.93
N ILE A 16 -3.68 -3.00 -5.94
CA ILE A 16 -2.52 -3.78 -6.37
C ILE A 16 -1.34 -3.63 -5.40
N LEU A 17 -1.03 -2.42 -4.94
CA LEU A 17 0.14 -2.16 -4.11
C LEU A 17 0.16 -2.94 -2.79
N PRO A 18 -0.91 -2.97 -1.98
CA PRO A 18 -0.91 -3.77 -0.76
C PRO A 18 -0.68 -5.25 -1.02
N TRP A 19 -1.25 -5.77 -2.10
CA TRP A 19 -1.07 -7.15 -2.50
C TRP A 19 0.38 -7.45 -2.94
N LEU A 20 0.98 -6.54 -3.72
CA LEU A 20 2.39 -6.65 -4.11
C LEU A 20 3.34 -6.58 -2.91
N MET A 21 3.07 -5.67 -1.98
CA MET A 21 3.91 -5.50 -0.78
C MET A 21 3.93 -6.75 0.11
N GLU A 22 2.86 -7.52 0.13
CA GLU A 22 2.82 -8.79 0.85
C GLU A 22 3.66 -9.89 0.16
N ARG A 23 3.74 -9.84 -1.16
CA ARG A 23 4.44 -10.87 -1.93
C ARG A 23 5.92 -10.58 -2.13
N GLY A 24 6.29 -9.33 -2.22
CA GLY A 24 7.66 -8.89 -2.44
C GLY A 24 8.19 -9.12 -3.85
N GLU A 25 7.90 -10.25 -4.45
CA GLU A 25 8.34 -10.64 -5.79
C GLU A 25 7.22 -11.39 -6.51
N VAL A 26 6.87 -10.93 -7.72
CA VAL A 26 5.81 -11.55 -8.52
C VAL A 26 5.99 -11.19 -10.00
N SER A 27 5.57 -12.07 -10.92
CA SER A 27 5.66 -11.77 -12.35
C SER A 27 4.66 -10.70 -12.78
N VAL A 28 5.05 -9.87 -13.76
CA VAL A 28 4.18 -8.86 -14.37
C VAL A 28 2.93 -9.51 -14.95
N ASP A 29 3.08 -10.65 -15.62
CA ASP A 29 1.97 -11.37 -16.25
C ASP A 29 0.96 -11.89 -15.22
N GLU A 30 1.41 -12.39 -14.09
CA GLU A 30 0.52 -12.87 -13.02
C GLU A 30 -0.32 -11.72 -12.44
N VAL A 31 0.29 -10.56 -12.22
CA VAL A 31 -0.42 -9.38 -11.71
C VAL A 31 -1.42 -8.86 -12.75
N ALA A 32 -0.99 -8.75 -14.00
CA ALA A 32 -1.84 -8.29 -15.09
C ALA A 32 -3.08 -9.18 -15.25
N GLU A 33 -2.91 -10.49 -15.20
CA GLU A 33 -4.00 -11.46 -15.29
C GLU A 33 -4.92 -11.39 -14.06
N ARG A 34 -4.35 -11.40 -12.86
CA ARG A 34 -5.13 -11.38 -11.61
C ARG A 34 -6.03 -10.16 -11.48
N PHE A 35 -5.53 -9.00 -11.86
CA PHE A 35 -6.26 -7.72 -11.72
C PHE A 35 -6.90 -7.24 -13.03
N SER A 36 -6.84 -8.04 -14.08
CA SER A 36 -7.39 -7.71 -15.40
C SER A 36 -6.92 -6.35 -15.93
N VAL A 37 -5.63 -6.11 -15.83
CA VAL A 37 -4.96 -4.88 -16.28
C VAL A 37 -4.01 -5.20 -17.42
N GLY A 38 -3.95 -4.34 -18.43
CA GLY A 38 -2.96 -4.47 -19.50
C GLY A 38 -1.52 -4.36 -18.96
N VAL A 39 -0.61 -5.18 -19.48
CA VAL A 39 0.79 -5.20 -19.05
C VAL A 39 1.44 -3.82 -19.15
N ASP A 40 1.23 -3.11 -20.26
CA ASP A 40 1.79 -1.78 -20.46
C ASP A 40 1.23 -0.75 -19.46
N ASP A 41 -0.05 -0.81 -19.15
CA ASP A 41 -0.68 0.06 -18.15
C ASP A 41 -0.16 -0.24 -16.74
N LEU A 42 0.00 -1.52 -16.41
CA LEU A 42 0.56 -1.95 -15.13
C LEU A 42 2.00 -1.42 -14.96
N ILE A 43 2.84 -1.59 -15.99
CA ILE A 43 4.22 -1.10 -15.96
C ILE A 43 4.27 0.42 -15.74
N ARG A 44 3.47 1.18 -16.47
CA ARG A 44 3.40 2.65 -16.31
C ARG A 44 2.92 3.06 -14.93
N ASP A 45 1.97 2.34 -14.36
CA ASP A 45 1.46 2.62 -13.03
C ASP A 45 2.53 2.34 -11.96
N LEU A 46 3.28 1.25 -12.09
CA LEU A 46 4.36 0.91 -11.17
C LEU A 46 5.57 1.84 -11.30
N GLU A 47 5.91 2.27 -12.51
CA GLU A 47 6.94 3.29 -12.73
C GLU A 47 6.56 4.62 -12.06
N LEU A 48 5.30 5.02 -12.15
CA LEU A 48 4.82 6.20 -11.46
C LEU A 48 4.96 6.06 -9.94
N VAL A 49 4.61 4.92 -9.39
CA VAL A 49 4.74 4.64 -7.94
C VAL A 49 6.20 4.68 -7.50
N SER A 50 7.12 4.14 -8.31
CA SER A 50 8.55 4.16 -7.99
C SER A 50 9.13 5.57 -7.88
N MET A 51 8.47 6.54 -8.50
CA MET A 51 8.83 7.96 -8.42
C MET A 51 8.10 8.69 -7.28
N CYS A 52 7.17 8.03 -6.57
CA CYS A 52 6.49 8.61 -5.42
C CYS A 52 7.42 8.66 -4.22
N GLY A 53 7.60 9.83 -3.69
CA GLY A 53 8.46 10.15 -2.56
C GLY A 53 8.87 11.61 -2.67
N LEU A 54 9.13 12.24 -1.54
CA LEU A 54 9.49 13.66 -1.52
C LEU A 54 11.00 13.80 -1.40
N PRO A 55 11.69 14.42 -2.38
CA PRO A 55 13.07 14.82 -2.17
C PRO A 55 13.19 15.74 -0.95
N PRO A 56 14.22 15.61 -0.09
CA PRO A 56 15.40 14.77 -0.23
C PRO A 56 15.30 13.36 0.37
N TYR A 57 14.11 12.90 0.71
CA TYR A 57 13.88 11.63 1.43
C TYR A 57 13.80 10.44 0.47
N VAL A 58 14.92 10.11 -0.17
CA VAL A 58 15.00 9.02 -1.15
C VAL A 58 14.70 7.64 -0.53
N ASP A 59 15.04 7.48 0.74
CA ASP A 59 14.79 6.27 1.54
C ASP A 59 13.31 6.12 1.96
N GLU A 60 12.49 7.14 1.74
CA GLU A 60 11.05 7.12 1.93
C GLU A 60 10.27 6.79 0.65
N MET A 61 10.95 6.66 -0.47
CA MET A 61 10.32 6.27 -1.73
C MET A 61 9.90 4.81 -1.67
N ILE A 62 8.79 4.51 -2.32
CA ILE A 62 8.35 3.14 -2.50
C ILE A 62 9.34 2.45 -3.44
N ASP A 63 10.00 1.41 -2.94
CA ASP A 63 10.99 0.67 -3.71
C ASP A 63 10.29 -0.38 -4.56
N VAL A 64 9.95 0.01 -5.77
CA VAL A 64 9.34 -0.87 -6.79
C VAL A 64 10.19 -0.82 -8.03
N PHE A 65 10.66 -1.96 -8.50
CA PHE A 65 11.34 -2.04 -9.78
C PHE A 65 10.96 -3.30 -10.54
N ILE A 66 11.12 -3.26 -11.85
CA ILE A 66 10.79 -4.35 -12.76
C ILE A 66 12.07 -4.77 -13.47
N ASP A 67 12.38 -6.05 -13.40
CA ASP A 67 13.52 -6.65 -14.07
C ASP A 67 13.13 -8.01 -14.66
N GLU A 68 13.45 -8.21 -15.93
CA GLU A 68 13.17 -9.45 -16.67
C GLU A 68 11.72 -9.98 -16.49
N GLY A 69 10.73 -9.09 -16.51
CA GLY A 69 9.31 -9.45 -16.36
C GLY A 69 8.88 -9.77 -14.92
N MET A 70 9.75 -9.54 -13.96
CA MET A 70 9.46 -9.70 -12.53
C MET A 70 9.35 -8.34 -11.85
N ILE A 71 8.37 -8.22 -10.97
CA ILE A 71 8.16 -7.04 -10.12
C ILE A 71 8.75 -7.33 -8.75
N PHE A 72 9.62 -6.43 -8.28
CA PHE A 72 10.23 -6.49 -6.95
C PHE A 72 9.76 -5.29 -6.14
N VAL A 73 9.24 -5.55 -4.94
CA VAL A 73 8.75 -4.50 -4.04
C VAL A 73 9.49 -4.58 -2.71
N GLY A 74 10.23 -3.51 -2.39
CA GLY A 74 10.83 -3.33 -1.09
C GLY A 74 9.89 -2.61 -0.13
N ILE A 75 10.02 -2.91 1.17
CA ILE A 75 9.27 -2.19 2.21
C ILE A 75 10.09 -0.96 2.62
N PRO A 76 9.57 0.28 2.44
CA PRO A 76 10.27 1.46 2.90
C PRO A 76 10.56 1.43 4.41
N ARG A 77 11.68 1.99 4.83
CA ARG A 77 12.09 2.04 6.25
C ARG A 77 11.02 2.66 7.15
N LEU A 78 10.24 3.59 6.63
CA LEU A 78 9.15 4.22 7.38
C LEU A 78 8.09 3.23 7.84
N PHE A 79 7.87 2.15 7.11
CA PHE A 79 6.88 1.13 7.48
C PHE A 79 7.38 0.16 8.55
N THR A 80 8.62 0.29 8.98
CA THR A 80 9.20 -0.49 10.08
C THR A 80 9.09 0.22 11.44
N ARG A 81 8.66 1.48 11.46
CA ARG A 81 8.47 2.27 12.67
C ARG A 81 7.05 2.17 13.18
N PRO A 82 6.81 2.20 14.50
CA PRO A 82 5.47 2.34 15.03
C PRO A 82 4.83 3.63 14.51
N LEU A 83 3.60 3.52 14.05
CA LEU A 83 2.82 4.65 13.58
C LEU A 83 2.14 5.30 14.79
N ARG A 84 2.30 6.61 14.96
CA ARG A 84 1.65 7.39 16.00
C ARG A 84 0.56 8.23 15.40
N LEU A 85 -0.68 8.01 15.83
CA LEU A 85 -1.87 8.65 15.27
C LEU A 85 -2.67 9.31 16.38
N SER A 86 -3.17 10.52 16.13
CA SER A 86 -4.26 11.08 16.92
C SER A 86 -5.56 10.29 16.66
N GLU A 87 -6.53 10.41 17.55
CA GLU A 87 -7.83 9.76 17.35
C GLU A 87 -8.49 10.19 16.03
N VAL A 88 -8.38 11.46 15.66
CA VAL A 88 -8.93 12.00 14.42
C VAL A 88 -8.23 11.39 13.20
N GLU A 89 -6.90 11.33 13.22
CA GLU A 89 -6.12 10.71 12.14
C GLU A 89 -6.45 9.21 12.00
N ALA A 90 -6.56 8.50 13.10
CA ALA A 90 -6.94 7.09 13.10
C ALA A 90 -8.34 6.89 12.53
N PHE A 91 -9.30 7.71 12.93
CA PHE A 91 -10.67 7.66 12.39
C PHE A 91 -10.70 7.92 10.89
N GLU A 92 -10.01 8.95 10.42
CA GLU A 92 -9.94 9.31 9.00
C GLU A 92 -9.29 8.19 8.18
N LEU A 93 -8.21 7.59 8.67
CA LEU A 93 -7.54 6.47 8.00
C LEU A 93 -8.44 5.24 7.90
N VAL A 94 -9.12 4.87 8.98
CA VAL A 94 -10.04 3.73 8.98
C VAL A 94 -11.20 3.98 8.02
N ALA A 95 -11.79 5.18 8.04
CA ALA A 95 -12.89 5.54 7.13
C ALA A 95 -12.43 5.47 5.66
N ALA A 96 -11.28 6.06 5.33
CA ALA A 96 -10.72 6.03 3.98
C ALA A 96 -10.36 4.62 3.52
N GLY A 97 -9.75 3.83 4.41
CA GLY A 97 -9.38 2.46 4.11
C GLY A 97 -10.58 1.54 3.90
N ARG A 98 -11.63 1.68 4.71
CA ARG A 98 -12.88 0.94 4.51
C ARG A 98 -13.58 1.32 3.21
N ALA A 99 -13.55 2.58 2.82
CA ALA A 99 -14.03 3.01 1.52
C ALA A 99 -13.23 2.36 0.37
N ALA A 100 -11.91 2.27 0.50
CA ALA A 100 -11.06 1.59 -0.47
C ALA A 100 -11.37 0.09 -0.58
N MET A 101 -11.75 -0.55 0.52
CA MET A 101 -12.15 -1.97 0.52
C MET A 101 -13.49 -2.23 -0.20
N GLN A 102 -14.27 -1.20 -0.49
CA GLN A 102 -15.48 -1.33 -1.31
C GLN A 102 -15.19 -1.33 -2.82
N LEU A 103 -13.95 -1.07 -3.23
CA LEU A 103 -13.57 -1.08 -4.63
C LEU A 103 -13.61 -2.51 -5.20
N PRO A 104 -14.05 -2.69 -6.45
CA PRO A 104 -14.02 -3.99 -7.10
C PRO A 104 -12.60 -4.57 -7.13
N GLY A 105 -12.47 -5.83 -6.75
CA GLY A 105 -11.19 -6.53 -6.72
C GLY A 105 -10.38 -6.33 -5.43
N ALA A 106 -10.88 -5.56 -4.46
CA ALA A 106 -10.21 -5.40 -3.17
C ALA A 106 -10.11 -6.75 -2.43
N ASP A 107 -8.96 -6.99 -1.82
CA ASP A 107 -8.73 -8.18 -0.99
C ASP A 107 -9.24 -7.92 0.42
N LEU A 108 -10.41 -8.49 0.76
CA LEU A 108 -11.08 -8.28 2.03
C LEU A 108 -10.34 -8.91 3.23
N ASP A 109 -9.43 -9.83 2.97
CA ASP A 109 -8.63 -10.51 3.99
C ASP A 109 -7.13 -10.17 3.90
N GLY A 110 -6.80 -9.17 3.08
CA GLY A 110 -5.42 -8.78 2.79
C GLY A 110 -4.80 -7.83 3.80
N ALA A 111 -3.65 -7.27 3.42
CA ALA A 111 -2.84 -6.37 4.25
C ALA A 111 -3.61 -5.13 4.69
N LEU A 112 -4.40 -4.53 3.81
CA LEU A 112 -5.20 -3.35 4.13
C LEU A 112 -6.22 -3.66 5.24
N ALA A 113 -6.96 -4.76 5.12
CA ALA A 113 -7.92 -5.19 6.11
C ALA A 113 -7.26 -5.39 7.48
N ARG A 114 -6.14 -6.10 7.53
CA ARG A 114 -5.38 -6.32 8.76
C ARG A 114 -4.84 -5.02 9.36
N GLY A 115 -4.35 -4.12 8.52
CA GLY A 115 -3.87 -2.81 8.95
C GLY A 115 -4.97 -1.95 9.55
N LEU A 116 -6.15 -1.93 8.92
CA LEU A 116 -7.31 -1.20 9.43
C LEU A 116 -7.80 -1.77 10.77
N ASP A 117 -7.83 -3.08 10.92
CA ASP A 117 -8.19 -3.73 12.19
C ASP A 117 -7.23 -3.33 13.31
N LYS A 118 -5.93 -3.27 13.06
CA LYS A 118 -4.95 -2.80 14.04
C LYS A 118 -5.21 -1.36 14.48
N ILE A 119 -5.50 -0.47 13.55
CA ILE A 119 -5.81 0.94 13.86
C ILE A 119 -7.12 1.02 14.66
N ALA A 120 -8.17 0.29 14.23
CA ALA A 120 -9.47 0.30 14.87
C ALA A 120 -9.45 -0.27 16.30
N MET A 121 -8.59 -1.26 16.56
CA MET A 121 -8.47 -1.87 17.90
C MET A 121 -7.69 -1.00 18.89
N GLY A 122 -6.93 -0.01 18.39
CA GLY A 122 -6.12 0.87 19.22
C GLY A 122 -5.06 0.11 20.02
N VAL A 123 -3.82 0.11 19.58
CA VAL A 123 -2.74 -0.57 20.30
C VAL A 123 -2.08 0.40 21.28
N GLY A 124 -2.80 0.75 22.36
CA GLY A 124 -2.29 1.56 23.44
C GLY A 124 -2.09 3.04 23.07
N GLU A 125 -2.27 3.90 24.06
CA GLU A 125 -1.88 5.31 24.00
C GLU A 125 -0.45 5.43 24.54
N ASP A 126 0.37 6.24 23.89
CA ASP A 126 1.65 6.64 24.45
C ASP A 126 1.48 7.80 25.46
N ASP A 127 2.57 8.20 26.10
CA ASP A 127 2.56 9.30 27.09
C ASP A 127 2.09 10.66 26.51
N THR A 128 1.94 10.76 25.20
CA THR A 128 1.46 11.96 24.48
C THR A 128 -0.04 11.89 24.13
N GLY A 129 -0.72 10.80 24.47
CA GLY A 129 -2.12 10.57 24.11
C GLY A 129 -2.33 10.16 22.65
N LEU A 130 -1.28 9.70 21.98
CA LEU A 130 -1.36 9.20 20.60
C LEU A 130 -1.50 7.68 20.58
N LEU A 131 -2.31 7.20 19.66
CA LEU A 131 -2.41 5.78 19.37
C LEU A 131 -1.13 5.28 18.71
N VAL A 132 -0.55 4.23 19.25
CA VAL A 132 0.66 3.61 18.72
C VAL A 132 0.28 2.33 17.98
N VAL A 133 0.56 2.26 16.70
CA VAL A 133 0.33 1.08 15.86
C VAL A 133 1.68 0.50 15.47
N ALA A 134 1.99 -0.65 16.04
CA ALA A 134 3.24 -1.34 15.72
C ALA A 134 3.19 -2.02 14.35
N PRO A 135 4.29 -2.01 13.59
CA PRO A 135 4.37 -2.78 12.36
C PRO A 135 4.31 -4.28 12.65
N THR A 136 3.74 -5.04 11.75
CA THR A 136 3.83 -6.50 11.83
C THR A 136 5.28 -6.90 11.58
N PRO A 137 5.89 -7.71 12.46
CA PRO A 137 7.23 -8.18 12.20
C PRO A 137 7.25 -8.94 10.87
N ALA A 138 8.23 -8.61 10.03
CA ALA A 138 8.45 -9.34 8.80
C ALA A 138 8.72 -10.80 9.17
N ILE A 139 7.92 -11.71 8.62
CA ILE A 139 8.23 -13.13 8.72
C ILE A 139 9.44 -13.37 7.84
N VAL A 140 10.59 -13.46 8.47
CA VAL A 140 11.82 -13.86 7.78
C VAL A 140 11.66 -15.36 7.50
N GLN A 141 11.35 -15.65 6.26
CA GLN A 141 11.39 -17.04 5.77
C GLN A 141 12.82 -17.40 5.39
#